data_3904408af7775ff8affb3cdce37587c6
#
_entry.id   3904408af7775ff8affb3cdce37587c6
#
_cell.length_a   1.000
_cell.length_b   1.000
_cell.length_c   1.000
_cell.angle_alpha   90.00
_cell.angle_beta   90.00
_cell.angle_gamma   90.00
#
_symmetry.space_group_name_H-M   'P 1'
#
loop_
_entity.id
_entity.type
_entity.pdbx_description
1 polymer ?
#
loop_
_entity_poly.entity_id
_entity_poly.type
_entity_poly.pdbx_seq_one_letter_code
_entity_poly.pdbx_strand_id
1 'polypeptide(L)'
;MKLLDKLLGIGVLGLIVALPLISQTPVLASFPQVTEIIAQAAEKPTVKLNLIAEKKSIVVTTGGKEEVKWSNLADDAVVNPGDILRYSVSSANTGTDVPKNLIITQPIPDQMVYQLETAKSQNQAEVTYSTDNGQTFVAKPIIKVKTEEGKTIEKPAPAETYTHIRWKFGSSPSAAGITAMYQVKVQ
;
A
#
# COMPACT_ATOMS: atom_id res chain seq x y z
N MET A 1 -38.08 -10.87 12.84
CA MET A 1 -37.34 -10.90 11.57
C MET A 1 -35.98 -10.33 11.85
N LYS A 2 -35.00 -11.21 12.16
CA LYS A 2 -33.62 -10.85 12.57
C LYS A 2 -32.83 -10.61 11.31
N LEU A 3 -32.51 -9.37 10.99
CA LEU A 3 -31.55 -9.01 9.96
C LEU A 3 -30.16 -8.97 10.57
N LEU A 4 -29.42 -9.94 10.20
CA LEU A 4 -28.02 -10.00 9.77
C LEU A 4 -27.06 -9.03 10.45
N ASP A 5 -26.48 -9.48 11.55
CA ASP A 5 -25.14 -9.10 11.98
C ASP A 5 -24.14 -9.68 10.96
N LYS A 6 -23.88 -8.96 9.89
CA LYS A 6 -22.66 -9.20 9.12
C LYS A 6 -21.53 -8.45 9.81
N LEU A 7 -20.85 -9.15 10.72
CA LEU A 7 -19.50 -8.82 11.11
C LEU A 7 -18.67 -8.71 9.83
N LEU A 8 -18.40 -7.49 9.40
CA LEU A 8 -17.26 -7.21 8.55
C LEU A 8 -16.02 -7.35 9.44
N GLY A 9 -15.54 -8.59 9.57
CA GLY A 9 -14.20 -8.78 10.07
C GLY A 9 -13.28 -7.97 9.17
N ILE A 10 -12.47 -7.10 9.76
CA ILE A 10 -11.35 -6.47 9.05
C ILE A 10 -10.45 -7.62 8.64
N GLY A 11 -10.68 -8.13 7.42
CA GLY A 11 -9.88 -9.21 6.86
C GLY A 11 -8.42 -8.79 6.93
N VAL A 12 -7.58 -9.71 7.38
CA VAL A 12 -6.13 -9.55 7.34
C VAL A 12 -5.77 -9.07 5.94
N LEU A 13 -5.47 -7.79 5.83
CA LEU A 13 -5.03 -7.20 4.57
C LEU A 13 -3.71 -7.89 4.20
N GLY A 14 -3.75 -8.74 3.18
CA GLY A 14 -2.55 -9.39 2.66
C GLY A 14 -1.55 -8.33 2.18
N LEU A 15 -0.48 -8.16 2.94
CA LEU A 15 0.60 -7.28 2.56
C LEU A 15 1.53 -8.04 1.61
N ILE A 16 1.53 -7.68 0.33
CA ILE A 16 2.42 -8.27 -0.67
C ILE A 16 3.66 -7.39 -0.77
N VAL A 17 4.79 -7.90 -0.30
CA VAL A 17 6.10 -7.29 -0.47
C VAL A 17 6.87 -8.09 -1.52
N ALA A 18 7.10 -7.51 -2.68
CA ALA A 18 7.98 -8.08 -3.69
C ALA A 18 9.37 -7.48 -3.56
N LEU A 19 10.33 -8.30 -3.18
CA LEU A 19 11.76 -7.99 -3.26
C LEU A 19 12.32 -8.65 -4.52
N PRO A 20 13.07 -7.94 -5.36
CA PRO A 20 13.72 -8.57 -6.50
C PRO A 20 14.79 -9.54 -6.01
N LEU A 21 14.57 -10.84 -6.26
CA LEU A 21 15.58 -11.88 -6.04
C LEU A 21 16.56 -11.81 -7.21
N ILE A 22 17.73 -11.22 -6.98
CA ILE A 22 18.85 -11.38 -7.90
C ILE A 22 19.50 -12.71 -7.52
N SER A 23 19.09 -13.78 -8.19
CA SER A 23 19.76 -15.08 -8.11
C SER A 23 21.07 -15.01 -8.90
N GLN A 24 22.17 -14.66 -8.23
CA GLN A 24 23.49 -14.95 -8.75
C GLN A 24 23.90 -16.34 -8.25
N THR A 25 23.87 -17.31 -9.13
CA THR A 25 24.51 -18.60 -8.89
C THR A 25 26.02 -18.42 -8.95
N PRO A 26 26.77 -18.72 -7.90
CA PRO A 26 28.23 -18.71 -8.00
C PRO A 26 28.67 -19.91 -8.85
N VAL A 27 29.32 -19.63 -9.96
CA VAL A 27 30.06 -20.64 -10.73
C VAL A 27 31.30 -20.98 -9.91
N LEU A 28 31.32 -22.18 -9.32
CA LEU A 28 32.49 -22.73 -8.64
C LEU A 28 33.55 -23.13 -9.66
N ALA A 29 34.49 -22.21 -9.93
CA ALA A 29 35.74 -22.59 -10.55
C ALA A 29 36.66 -23.18 -9.47
N SER A 30 37.03 -24.45 -9.63
CA SER A 30 37.94 -25.20 -8.77
C SER A 30 39.33 -24.58 -8.79
N PHE A 31 39.76 -23.98 -7.66
CA PHE A 31 41.15 -23.72 -7.37
C PHE A 31 41.52 -24.40 -6.03
N PRO A 32 42.60 -25.20 -5.97
CA PRO A 32 43.07 -25.74 -4.72
C PRO A 32 43.89 -24.71 -3.95
N GLN A 33 43.78 -24.76 -2.64
CA GLN A 33 44.46 -23.97 -1.58
C GLN A 33 43.71 -22.72 -1.11
N VAL A 34 42.72 -22.90 -0.38
CA VAL A 34 42.42 -22.63 1.02
C VAL A 34 43.12 -21.43 1.64
N THR A 35 42.37 -20.38 1.77
CA THR A 35 42.30 -19.62 3.01
C THR A 35 40.82 -19.52 3.36
N GLU A 36 40.44 -19.82 4.60
CA GLU A 36 39.07 -19.69 5.08
C GLU A 36 38.58 -18.27 4.81
N ILE A 37 37.93 -18.09 3.67
CA ILE A 37 37.06 -16.94 3.48
C ILE A 37 35.83 -17.29 4.30
N ILE A 38 35.77 -16.78 5.52
CA ILE A 38 34.51 -16.65 6.23
C ILE A 38 33.64 -15.84 5.26
N ALA A 39 32.80 -16.52 4.50
CA ALA A 39 31.74 -15.91 3.77
C ALA A 39 30.84 -15.27 4.84
N GLN A 40 31.07 -13.99 5.14
CA GLN A 40 30.06 -13.19 5.80
C GLN A 40 28.84 -13.28 4.93
N ALA A 41 27.90 -14.13 5.34
CA ALA A 41 26.58 -14.14 4.75
C ALA A 41 26.07 -12.72 4.87
N ALA A 42 25.98 -12.01 3.75
CA ALA A 42 25.42 -10.69 3.73
C ALA A 42 24.02 -10.83 4.36
N GLU A 43 23.83 -10.25 5.53
CA GLU A 43 22.56 -10.28 6.22
C GLU A 43 21.56 -9.59 5.31
N LYS A 44 20.57 -10.36 4.84
CA LYS A 44 19.51 -9.81 4.00
C LYS A 44 18.77 -8.73 4.78
N PRO A 45 18.46 -7.57 4.18
CA PRO A 45 17.70 -6.54 4.86
C PRO A 45 16.37 -7.12 5.36
N THR A 46 16.10 -7.01 6.64
CA THR A 46 14.86 -7.48 7.25
C THR A 46 13.94 -6.27 7.42
N VAL A 47 12.90 -6.19 6.58
CA VAL A 47 11.91 -5.11 6.64
C VAL A 47 10.68 -5.61 7.37
N LYS A 48 10.36 -5.00 8.51
CA LYS A 48 9.07 -5.17 9.19
C LYS A 48 8.11 -4.11 8.71
N LEU A 49 6.88 -4.52 8.40
CA LEU A 49 5.82 -3.62 7.98
C LEU A 49 4.75 -3.58 9.07
N ASN A 50 4.27 -2.38 9.35
CA ASN A 50 3.15 -2.14 10.25
C ASN A 50 2.05 -1.41 9.48
N LEU A 51 0.83 -1.94 9.53
CA LEU A 51 -0.36 -1.36 8.92
C LEU A 51 -1.26 -0.82 10.03
N ILE A 52 -1.67 0.45 9.89
CA ILE A 52 -2.59 1.12 10.79
C ILE A 52 -3.78 1.60 9.98
N ALA A 53 -4.98 1.38 10.50
CA ALA A 53 -6.21 1.95 9.98
C ALA A 53 -6.75 3.01 10.96
N GLU A 54 -7.16 4.16 10.44
CA GLU A 54 -7.72 5.26 11.21
C GLU A 54 -9.03 5.72 10.58
N LYS A 55 -9.98 6.11 11.43
CA LYS A 55 -11.26 6.69 11.01
C LYS A 55 -11.21 8.21 11.10
N LYS A 56 -11.69 8.88 10.06
CA LYS A 56 -11.88 10.33 10.03
C LYS A 56 -13.12 10.72 10.83
N SER A 57 -12.99 11.70 11.70
CA SER A 57 -14.10 12.40 12.33
C SER A 57 -13.92 13.91 12.18
N ILE A 58 -15.03 14.64 12.18
CA ILE A 58 -15.02 16.10 12.23
C ILE A 58 -15.47 16.49 13.63
N VAL A 59 -14.64 17.25 14.32
CA VAL A 59 -14.94 17.77 15.66
C VAL A 59 -15.06 19.30 15.58
N VAL A 60 -16.08 19.83 16.22
CA VAL A 60 -16.24 21.29 16.32
C VAL A 60 -15.55 21.74 17.61
N THR A 61 -14.56 22.60 17.47
CA THR A 61 -13.82 23.16 18.61
C THR A 61 -14.67 24.21 19.33
N THR A 62 -14.28 24.56 20.56
CA THR A 62 -14.98 25.57 21.40
C THR A 62 -15.17 26.93 20.71
N GLY A 63 -14.39 27.22 19.67
CA GLY A 63 -14.51 28.41 18.84
C GLY A 63 -15.42 28.25 17.61
N GLY A 64 -16.14 27.14 17.44
CA GLY A 64 -17.02 26.88 16.28
C GLY A 64 -16.26 26.46 15.01
N LYS A 65 -14.94 26.23 15.08
CA LYS A 65 -14.14 25.80 13.94
C LYS A 65 -14.18 24.28 13.82
N GLU A 66 -14.43 23.78 12.61
CA GLU A 66 -14.33 22.35 12.30
C GLU A 66 -12.88 21.93 12.16
N GLU A 67 -12.52 20.83 12.82
CA GLU A 67 -11.20 20.20 12.71
C GLU A 67 -11.35 18.72 12.38
N VAL A 68 -10.50 18.25 11.48
CA VAL A 68 -10.41 16.83 11.13
C VAL A 68 -9.57 16.12 12.18
N LYS A 69 -10.15 15.10 12.79
CA LYS A 69 -9.48 14.20 13.73
C LYS A 69 -9.41 12.79 13.13
N TRP A 70 -8.26 12.15 13.29
CA TRP A 70 -8.05 10.75 12.92
C TRP A 70 -7.92 9.93 14.20
N SER A 71 -8.65 8.83 14.30
CA SER A 71 -8.64 7.92 15.46
C SER A 71 -8.32 6.52 14.98
N ASN A 72 -7.37 5.85 15.63
CA ASN A 72 -7.05 4.46 15.31
C ASN A 72 -8.28 3.57 15.43
N LEU A 73 -8.45 2.68 14.48
CA LEU A 73 -9.44 1.63 14.55
C LEU A 73 -8.86 0.46 15.34
N ALA A 74 -9.60 0.01 16.34
CA ALA A 74 -9.35 -1.26 17.02
C ALA A 74 -9.78 -2.43 16.09
N ASP A 75 -9.31 -3.64 16.39
CA ASP A 75 -9.59 -4.82 15.58
C ASP A 75 -11.10 -5.17 15.50
N ASP A 76 -11.88 -4.74 16.49
CA ASP A 76 -13.33 -4.93 16.61
C ASP A 76 -14.15 -3.69 16.23
N ALA A 77 -13.52 -2.67 15.68
CA ALA A 77 -14.20 -1.42 15.36
C ALA A 77 -15.23 -1.61 14.23
N VAL A 78 -16.42 -1.08 14.45
CA VAL A 78 -17.49 -1.04 13.44
C VAL A 78 -17.33 0.21 12.58
N VAL A 79 -17.34 0.01 11.28
CA VAL A 79 -17.37 1.08 10.29
C VAL A 79 -18.72 1.07 9.56
N ASN A 80 -19.22 2.26 9.23
CA ASN A 80 -20.51 2.44 8.58
C ASN A 80 -20.33 2.94 7.13
N PRO A 81 -21.30 2.67 6.25
CA PRO A 81 -21.32 3.29 4.93
C PRO A 81 -21.17 4.81 5.02
N GLY A 82 -20.29 5.34 4.21
CA GLY A 82 -19.94 6.77 4.22
C GLY A 82 -18.73 7.15 5.07
N ASP A 83 -18.27 6.29 5.98
CA ASP A 83 -17.05 6.55 6.75
C ASP A 83 -15.83 6.68 5.85
N ILE A 84 -14.93 7.60 6.20
CA ILE A 84 -13.63 7.75 5.55
C ILE A 84 -12.57 7.12 6.45
N LEU A 85 -11.83 6.18 5.88
CA LEU A 85 -10.71 5.54 6.55
C LEU A 85 -9.39 5.95 5.90
N ARG A 86 -8.35 6.01 6.71
CA ARG A 86 -6.97 6.18 6.26
C ARG A 86 -6.17 4.95 6.63
N TYR A 87 -5.58 4.33 5.63
CA TYR A 87 -4.61 3.26 5.82
C TYR A 87 -3.20 3.84 5.73
N SER A 88 -2.36 3.52 6.70
CA SER A 88 -0.96 3.94 6.75
C SER A 88 -0.09 2.70 6.93
N VAL A 89 0.83 2.49 5.98
CA VAL A 89 1.86 1.45 6.06
C VAL A 89 3.16 2.11 6.42
N SER A 90 3.76 1.67 7.52
CA SER A 90 5.12 2.08 7.89
C SER A 90 6.06 0.89 7.84
N SER A 91 7.30 1.13 7.42
CA SER A 91 8.36 0.13 7.46
C SER A 91 9.41 0.48 8.50
N ALA A 92 9.90 -0.55 9.18
CA ALA A 92 11.11 -0.47 9.99
C ALA A 92 12.12 -1.48 9.44
N ASN A 93 13.30 -1.00 9.07
CA ASN A 93 14.41 -1.88 8.73
C ASN A 93 15.11 -2.28 10.04
N THR A 94 15.08 -3.57 10.36
CA THR A 94 15.76 -4.15 11.52
C THR A 94 17.07 -4.83 11.15
N GLY A 95 17.41 -4.88 9.85
CA GLY A 95 18.69 -5.37 9.33
C GLY A 95 19.74 -4.27 9.22
N THR A 96 20.98 -4.64 8.98
CA THR A 96 22.12 -3.74 8.78
C THR A 96 22.14 -3.12 7.38
N ASP A 97 21.58 -3.83 6.41
CA ASP A 97 21.57 -3.41 5.02
C ASP A 97 20.36 -2.54 4.66
N VAL A 98 20.60 -1.53 3.84
CA VAL A 98 19.55 -0.65 3.33
C VAL A 98 18.78 -1.37 2.20
N PRO A 99 17.47 -1.56 2.30
CA PRO A 99 16.70 -2.18 1.23
C PRO A 99 16.72 -1.29 -0.02
N LYS A 100 17.10 -1.89 -1.15
CA LYS A 100 17.07 -1.22 -2.46
C LYS A 100 15.77 -1.57 -3.17
N ASN A 101 15.15 -0.58 -3.81
CA ASN A 101 13.94 -0.77 -4.62
C ASN A 101 12.77 -1.41 -3.85
N LEU A 102 12.47 -0.92 -2.65
CA LEU A 102 11.32 -1.37 -1.90
C LEU A 102 10.03 -1.05 -2.65
N ILE A 103 9.17 -2.06 -2.81
CA ILE A 103 7.84 -1.92 -3.41
C ILE A 103 6.81 -2.32 -2.37
N ILE A 104 5.88 -1.40 -2.08
CA ILE A 104 4.72 -1.66 -1.24
C ILE A 104 3.49 -1.67 -2.14
N THR A 105 2.72 -2.75 -2.10
CA THR A 105 1.45 -2.87 -2.82
C THR A 105 0.34 -3.12 -1.82
N GLN A 106 -0.71 -2.31 -1.86
CA GLN A 106 -1.88 -2.43 -1.00
C GLN A 106 -3.13 -2.67 -1.84
N PRO A 107 -3.89 -3.74 -1.57
CA PRO A 107 -5.22 -3.88 -2.14
C PRO A 107 -6.16 -2.84 -1.51
N ILE A 108 -7.14 -2.38 -2.27
CA ILE A 108 -8.27 -1.63 -1.74
C ILE A 108 -9.25 -2.68 -1.20
N PRO A 109 -9.65 -2.60 0.09
CA PRO A 109 -10.54 -3.59 0.68
C PRO A 109 -11.90 -3.64 -0.02
N ASP A 110 -12.52 -4.82 -0.02
CA ASP A 110 -13.88 -4.99 -0.52
C ASP A 110 -14.85 -4.04 0.21
N GLN A 111 -15.86 -3.57 -0.51
CA GLN A 111 -16.86 -2.60 -0.01
C GLN A 111 -16.26 -1.23 0.35
N MET A 112 -15.08 -0.91 -0.15
CA MET A 112 -14.45 0.39 0.00
C MET A 112 -14.07 0.97 -1.36
N VAL A 113 -14.15 2.29 -1.48
CA VAL A 113 -13.77 3.02 -2.68
C VAL A 113 -12.59 3.92 -2.38
N TYR A 114 -11.55 3.82 -3.21
CA TYR A 114 -10.39 4.68 -3.11
C TYR A 114 -10.78 6.15 -3.25
N GLN A 115 -10.29 6.98 -2.35
CA GLN A 115 -10.39 8.44 -2.51
C GLN A 115 -9.24 8.91 -3.39
N LEU A 116 -9.58 9.33 -4.62
CA LEU A 116 -8.59 9.73 -5.61
C LEU A 116 -7.62 10.78 -5.06
N GLU A 117 -6.36 10.71 -5.49
CA GLU A 117 -5.29 11.65 -5.13
C GLU A 117 -4.89 11.67 -3.64
N THR A 118 -5.38 10.71 -2.85
CA THR A 118 -5.01 10.61 -1.42
C THR A 118 -3.80 9.72 -1.14
N ALA A 119 -3.33 8.96 -2.13
CA ALA A 119 -2.13 8.15 -1.99
C ALA A 119 -0.88 9.03 -1.89
N LYS A 120 -0.18 8.93 -0.77
CA LYS A 120 1.00 9.74 -0.44
C LYS A 120 2.08 8.88 0.18
N SER A 121 3.32 9.35 0.13
CA SER A 121 4.44 8.78 0.88
C SER A 121 5.34 9.89 1.40
N GLN A 122 6.04 9.65 2.50
CA GLN A 122 7.02 10.61 3.04
C GLN A 122 8.32 10.63 2.24
N ASN A 123 8.63 9.56 1.50
CA ASN A 123 9.93 9.34 0.85
C ASN A 123 9.85 9.38 -0.67
N GLN A 124 9.04 10.24 -1.26
CA GLN A 124 8.92 10.47 -2.71
C GLN A 124 8.87 9.16 -3.53
N ALA A 125 7.95 8.27 -3.20
CA ALA A 125 7.72 7.07 -3.99
C ALA A 125 7.02 7.40 -5.31
N GLU A 126 7.34 6.64 -6.34
CA GLU A 126 6.50 6.54 -7.53
C GLU A 126 5.20 5.81 -7.16
N VAL A 127 4.05 6.47 -7.35
CA VAL A 127 2.74 5.88 -7.06
C VAL A 127 2.08 5.44 -8.35
N THR A 128 1.64 4.19 -8.38
CA THR A 128 0.91 3.61 -9.51
C THR A 128 -0.30 2.84 -9.01
N TYR A 129 -1.28 2.67 -9.87
CA TYR A 129 -2.57 2.09 -9.53
C TYR A 129 -2.93 0.96 -10.47
N SER A 130 -3.69 0.00 -9.97
CA SER A 130 -4.27 -1.09 -10.74
C SER A 130 -5.80 -1.00 -10.72
N THR A 131 -6.41 -1.35 -11.87
CA THR A 131 -7.85 -1.53 -12.04
C THR A 131 -8.20 -2.97 -12.49
N ASP A 132 -7.23 -3.87 -12.46
CA ASP A 132 -7.30 -5.25 -12.97
C ASP A 132 -6.78 -6.27 -11.94
N ASN A 133 -7.11 -6.06 -10.67
CA ASN A 133 -6.73 -6.92 -9.55
C ASN A 133 -5.21 -7.11 -9.40
N GLY A 134 -4.45 -6.03 -9.62
CA GLY A 134 -3.01 -6.04 -9.40
C GLY A 134 -2.18 -6.64 -10.54
N GLN A 135 -2.78 -6.90 -11.70
CA GLN A 135 -2.06 -7.45 -12.85
C GLN A 135 -1.20 -6.39 -13.52
N THR A 136 -1.76 -5.21 -13.78
CA THR A 136 -1.02 -4.08 -14.34
C THR A 136 -1.08 -2.85 -13.45
N PHE A 137 -0.05 -2.01 -13.50
CA PHE A 137 0.06 -0.80 -12.70
C PHE A 137 0.45 0.39 -13.57
N VAL A 138 -0.35 1.46 -13.52
CA VAL A 138 -0.13 2.70 -14.28
C VAL A 138 -0.31 3.92 -13.39
N ALA A 139 0.37 5.02 -13.71
CA ALA A 139 0.29 6.25 -12.93
C ALA A 139 -1.08 6.92 -13.03
N LYS A 140 -1.73 6.81 -14.19
CA LYS A 140 -3.05 7.41 -14.47
C LYS A 140 -3.92 6.38 -15.19
N PRO A 141 -4.69 5.57 -14.45
CA PRO A 141 -5.62 4.62 -15.05
C PRO A 141 -6.66 5.31 -15.93
N ILE A 142 -6.90 4.72 -17.08
CA ILE A 142 -7.93 5.16 -18.04
C ILE A 142 -8.87 4.02 -18.36
N ILE A 143 -10.11 4.33 -18.67
CA ILE A 143 -11.08 3.38 -19.20
C ILE A 143 -11.56 3.82 -20.59
N LYS A 144 -11.93 2.83 -21.41
CA LYS A 144 -12.55 3.06 -22.71
C LYS A 144 -14.06 3.01 -22.58
N VAL A 145 -14.73 4.08 -22.93
CA VAL A 145 -16.19 4.21 -22.84
C VAL A 145 -16.76 4.41 -24.25
N LYS A 146 -17.81 3.68 -24.60
CA LYS A 146 -18.58 3.94 -25.82
C LYS A 146 -19.53 5.10 -25.59
N THR A 147 -19.52 6.10 -26.47
CA THR A 147 -20.50 7.17 -26.49
C THR A 147 -21.82 6.70 -27.11
N GLU A 148 -22.89 7.46 -26.94
CA GLU A 148 -24.18 7.20 -27.60
C GLU A 148 -24.09 7.15 -29.12
N GLU A 149 -23.12 7.86 -29.70
CA GLU A 149 -22.81 7.86 -31.13
C GLU A 149 -21.96 6.63 -31.58
N GLY A 150 -21.67 5.67 -30.66
CA GLY A 150 -20.89 4.48 -30.94
C GLY A 150 -19.37 4.69 -31.01
N LYS A 151 -18.86 5.90 -30.76
CA LYS A 151 -17.43 6.20 -30.71
C LYS A 151 -16.84 5.71 -29.39
N THR A 152 -15.61 5.18 -29.42
CA THR A 152 -14.86 4.84 -28.21
C THR A 152 -13.99 6.03 -27.80
N ILE A 153 -14.19 6.52 -26.57
CA ILE A 153 -13.37 7.57 -25.98
C ILE A 153 -12.65 7.06 -24.72
N GLU A 154 -11.49 7.65 -24.45
CA GLU A 154 -10.74 7.38 -23.22
C GLU A 154 -11.11 8.41 -22.15
N LYS A 155 -11.38 7.93 -20.94
CA LYS A 155 -11.66 8.77 -19.77
C LYS A 155 -10.81 8.30 -18.58
N PRO A 156 -10.48 9.17 -17.62
CA PRO A 156 -9.91 8.75 -16.35
C PRO A 156 -10.77 7.66 -15.70
N ALA A 157 -10.14 6.65 -15.17
CA ALA A 157 -10.83 5.56 -14.47
C ALA A 157 -11.55 6.12 -13.23
N PRO A 158 -12.84 5.79 -13.01
CA PRO A 158 -13.56 6.21 -11.82
C PRO A 158 -13.02 5.49 -10.57
N ALA A 159 -13.20 6.10 -9.40
CA ALA A 159 -12.64 5.63 -8.13
C ALA A 159 -12.98 4.19 -7.79
N GLU A 160 -14.17 3.74 -8.17
CA GLU A 160 -14.71 2.39 -7.91
C GLU A 160 -13.97 1.28 -8.66
N THR A 161 -13.23 1.62 -9.70
CA THR A 161 -12.48 0.63 -10.50
C THR A 161 -11.08 0.36 -9.96
N TYR A 162 -10.60 1.17 -9.03
CA TYR A 162 -9.27 0.98 -8.44
C TYR A 162 -9.29 -0.21 -7.50
N THR A 163 -8.37 -1.16 -7.72
CA THR A 163 -8.26 -2.39 -6.93
C THR A 163 -7.01 -2.43 -6.07
N HIS A 164 -5.90 -1.81 -6.53
CA HIS A 164 -4.63 -1.78 -5.81
C HIS A 164 -3.92 -0.45 -5.99
N ILE A 165 -3.09 -0.12 -4.99
CA ILE A 165 -2.16 1.00 -5.03
C ILE A 165 -0.76 0.46 -4.78
N ARG A 166 0.22 0.93 -5.55
CA ARG A 166 1.62 0.54 -5.44
C ARG A 166 2.51 1.76 -5.27
N TRP A 167 3.37 1.71 -4.27
CA TRP A 167 4.45 2.66 -4.06
C TRP A 167 5.78 1.97 -4.35
N LYS A 168 6.54 2.54 -5.27
CA LYS A 168 7.90 2.10 -5.58
C LYS A 168 8.86 3.14 -5.05
N PHE A 169 9.62 2.77 -4.05
CA PHE A 169 10.65 3.60 -3.46
C PHE A 169 11.96 3.35 -4.18
N GLY A 170 12.68 4.41 -4.50
CA GLY A 170 14.04 4.29 -5.03
C GLY A 170 15.01 3.77 -3.96
N SER A 171 16.28 4.11 -4.07
CA SER A 171 17.25 3.81 -3.02
C SER A 171 16.84 4.52 -1.74
N SER A 172 16.37 3.77 -0.74
CA SER A 172 15.99 4.36 0.54
C SER A 172 17.25 4.85 1.26
N PRO A 173 17.34 6.13 1.61
CA PRO A 173 18.40 6.59 2.49
C PRO A 173 18.03 6.15 3.91
N SER A 174 18.74 5.17 4.44
CA SER A 174 18.71 4.77 5.84
C SER A 174 17.52 3.94 6.35
N ALA A 175 17.72 3.34 7.49
CA ALA A 175 16.80 2.63 8.36
C ALA A 175 15.61 3.46 8.89
N ALA A 176 15.48 4.73 8.53
CA ALA A 176 14.34 5.57 8.88
C ALA A 176 13.10 5.07 8.14
N GLY A 177 12.05 4.79 8.89
CA GLY A 177 10.83 4.19 8.42
C GLY A 177 10.24 4.87 7.19
N ILE A 178 9.95 4.08 6.17
CA ILE A 178 9.17 4.51 5.00
C ILE A 178 7.71 4.51 5.42
N THR A 179 6.99 5.57 5.05
CA THR A 179 5.55 5.65 5.30
C THR A 179 4.82 5.91 4.00
N ALA A 180 3.81 5.08 3.72
CA ALA A 180 2.86 5.25 2.63
C ALA A 180 1.44 5.27 3.20
N MET A 181 0.57 6.10 2.66
CA MET A 181 -0.81 6.22 3.13
C MET A 181 -1.78 6.45 1.98
N TYR A 182 -3.03 6.07 2.17
CA TYR A 182 -4.14 6.37 1.27
C TYR A 182 -5.46 6.41 2.05
N GLN A 183 -6.50 6.97 1.44
CA GLN A 183 -7.82 7.04 2.03
C GLN A 183 -8.83 6.25 1.19
N VAL A 184 -9.83 5.71 1.85
CA VAL A 184 -10.96 5.03 1.24
C VAL A 184 -12.27 5.49 1.88
N LYS A 185 -13.36 5.36 1.15
CA LYS A 185 -14.72 5.55 1.67
C LYS A 185 -15.41 4.20 1.73
N VAL A 186 -16.06 3.90 2.86
CA VAL A 186 -16.90 2.71 3.04
C VAL A 186 -18.19 2.89 2.22
N GLN A 187 -18.59 1.83 1.46
CA GLN A 187 -19.83 1.79 0.68
C GLN A 187 -21.03 1.33 1.48
#